data_f3e31a3f5220ce11e7200ed0872f739c
#
_entry.id   f3e31a3f5220ce11e7200ed0872f739c
#
_cell.length_a   1.000
_cell.length_b   1.000
_cell.length_c   1.000
_cell.angle_alpha   90.00
_cell.angle_beta   90.00
_cell.angle_gamma   90.00
#
_symmetry.space_group_name_H-M   'P 1'
#
loop_
_entity.id
_entity.type
_entity.pdbx_description
1 polymer ?
#
loop_
_entity_poly.entity_id
_entity_poly.type
_entity_poly.pdbx_seq_one_letter_code
_entity_poly.pdbx_strand_id
1 'polypeptide(L)' 'MNLPKDPVMLLSVVNTQLRDQYPSLTELAKAHMVPEEEIKESLKKINYEYNEERNQFV' A
#
# COMPACT_ATOMS: atom_id res chain seq x y z
N MET A 1 0.98 3.12 13.64
CA MET A 1 -0.43 3.13 13.21
C MET A 1 -0.74 1.84 12.44
N ASN A 2 -1.86 1.22 12.76
CA ASN A 2 -2.23 0.00 12.06
C ASN A 2 -2.92 0.32 10.74
N LEU A 3 -2.61 -0.46 9.72
CA LEU A 3 -3.26 -0.31 8.42
C LEU A 3 -4.68 -0.89 8.48
N PRO A 4 -5.64 -0.30 7.74
CA PRO A 4 -6.99 -0.86 7.69
C PRO A 4 -6.98 -2.26 7.09
N LYS A 5 -7.90 -3.10 7.54
CA LYS A 5 -8.05 -4.45 6.99
C LYS A 5 -8.95 -4.47 5.76
N ASP A 6 -9.85 -3.51 5.65
CA ASP A 6 -10.72 -3.38 4.49
C ASP A 6 -9.89 -2.95 3.28
N PRO A 7 -9.89 -3.72 2.18
CA PRO A 7 -9.08 -3.38 1.00
C PRO A 7 -9.37 -2.01 0.42
N VAL A 8 -10.61 -1.56 0.43
CA VAL A 8 -10.97 -0.24 -0.11
C VAL A 8 -10.36 0.86 0.74
N MET A 9 -10.47 0.75 2.05
CA MET A 9 -9.87 1.72 2.97
C MET A 9 -8.35 1.65 2.92
N LEU A 10 -7.81 0.44 2.82
CA LEU A 10 -6.37 0.24 2.72
C LEU A 10 -5.80 0.92 1.47
N LEU A 11 -6.50 0.79 0.34
CA LEU A 11 -6.08 1.43 -0.90
C LEU A 11 -5.94 2.94 -0.72
N SER A 12 -6.94 3.56 -0.11
CA SER A 12 -6.91 5.01 0.11
C SER A 12 -5.75 5.42 1.01
N VAL A 13 -5.56 4.73 2.12
CA VAL A 13 -4.50 5.05 3.06
C VAL A 13 -3.11 4.83 2.43
N VAL A 14 -2.93 3.68 1.79
CA VAL A 14 -1.63 3.34 1.19
C VAL A 14 -1.26 4.32 0.09
N ASN A 15 -2.18 4.60 -0.84
CA ASN A 15 -1.88 5.52 -1.94
C ASN A 15 -1.60 6.94 -1.44
N THR A 16 -2.31 7.38 -0.41
CA THR A 16 -2.05 8.70 0.18
C THR A 16 -0.65 8.76 0.78
N GLN A 17 -0.26 7.72 1.52
CA GLN A 17 1.06 7.70 2.14
C GLN A 17 2.19 7.56 1.11
N LEU A 18 1.97 6.78 0.06
CA LEU A 18 2.96 6.67 -1.02
C LEU A 18 3.15 8.01 -1.73
N ARG A 19 2.08 8.77 -1.88
CA ARG A 19 2.17 10.08 -2.50
C ARG A 19 2.91 11.09 -1.62
N ASP A 20 2.63 11.07 -0.32
CA ASP A 20 3.06 12.15 0.58
C ASP A 20 4.23 11.81 1.49
N GLN A 21 4.44 10.53 1.83
CA GLN A 21 5.37 10.17 2.91
C GLN A 21 6.47 9.19 2.53
N TYR A 22 6.19 8.23 1.66
CA TYR A 22 7.14 7.15 1.37
C TYR A 22 7.50 7.08 -0.11
N PRO A 23 8.80 6.88 -0.42
CA PRO A 23 9.24 6.83 -1.82
C PRO A 23 8.95 5.50 -2.51
N SER A 24 8.55 4.47 -1.75
CA SER A 24 8.26 3.16 -2.31
C SER A 24 7.38 2.35 -1.37
N LEU A 25 6.78 1.29 -1.92
CA LEU A 25 5.98 0.37 -1.09
C LEU A 25 6.84 -0.33 -0.05
N THR A 26 8.09 -0.66 -0.41
CA THR A 26 9.03 -1.28 0.51
C THR A 26 9.23 -0.42 1.76
N GLU A 27 9.42 0.88 1.56
CA GLU A 27 9.62 1.79 2.69
C GLU A 27 8.37 1.93 3.55
N LEU A 28 7.21 1.99 2.90
CA LEU A 28 5.94 2.05 3.62
C LEU A 28 5.74 0.80 4.47
N ALA A 29 5.97 -0.37 3.88
CA ALA A 29 5.80 -1.63 4.59
C ALA A 29 6.73 -1.73 5.79
N LYS A 30 7.98 -1.29 5.65
CA LYS A 30 8.94 -1.28 6.75
C LYS A 30 8.46 -0.37 7.88
N ALA A 31 7.97 0.81 7.55
CA ALA A 31 7.51 1.78 8.54
C ALA A 31 6.32 1.23 9.34
N HIS A 32 5.46 0.46 8.70
CA HIS A 32 4.31 -0.14 9.36
C HIS A 32 4.60 -1.51 9.95
N MET A 33 5.82 -2.02 9.75
CA MET A 33 6.25 -3.32 10.26
C MET A 33 5.37 -4.48 9.77
N VAL A 34 5.00 -4.42 8.49
CA VAL A 34 4.21 -5.47 7.84
C VAL A 34 4.93 -5.95 6.57
N PRO A 35 4.72 -7.22 6.17
CA PRO A 35 5.27 -7.70 4.92
C PRO A 35 4.64 -6.98 3.73
N GLU A 36 5.47 -6.61 2.77
CA GLU A 36 5.02 -5.95 1.55
C GLU A 36 3.98 -6.79 0.80
N GLU A 37 4.17 -8.10 0.78
CA GLU A 37 3.25 -9.03 0.11
C GLU A 37 1.85 -9.00 0.71
N GLU A 38 1.74 -8.77 2.00
CA GLU A 38 0.44 -8.71 2.66
C GLU A 38 -0.38 -7.56 2.12
N ILE A 39 0.26 -6.41 1.91
CA ILE A 39 -0.42 -5.25 1.34
C ILE A 39 -0.83 -5.54 -0.10
N LYS A 40 0.10 -6.13 -0.88
CA LYS A 40 -0.17 -6.48 -2.27
C LYS A 40 -1.34 -7.45 -2.41
N GLU A 41 -1.38 -8.48 -1.57
CA GLU A 41 -2.45 -9.48 -1.62
C GLU A 41 -3.81 -8.87 -1.26
N SER A 42 -3.83 -8.02 -0.25
CA SER A 42 -5.08 -7.36 0.15
C SER A 42 -5.67 -6.51 -0.97
N LEU A 43 -4.82 -5.76 -1.65
CA LEU A 43 -5.28 -4.86 -2.71
C LEU A 43 -5.55 -5.61 -4.02
N LYS A 44 -4.95 -6.77 -4.20
CA LYS A 44 -5.27 -7.62 -5.34
C LYS A 44 -6.71 -8.12 -5.29
N LYS A 45 -7.28 -8.25 -4.10
CA LYS A 45 -8.68 -8.66 -3.94
C LYS A 45 -9.65 -7.71 -4.60
N ILE A 46 -9.26 -6.46 -4.77
CA ILE A 46 -10.07 -5.45 -5.46
C ILE A 46 -9.43 -5.03 -6.79
N ASN A 47 -8.57 -5.91 -7.32
CA ASN A 47 -7.94 -5.75 -8.64
C ASN A 47 -6.98 -4.55 -8.75
N TYR A 48 -6.29 -4.22 -7.67
CA TYR A 48 -5.26 -3.18 -7.70
C TYR A 48 -3.88 -3.81 -7.56
N GLU A 49 -2.93 -3.30 -8.35
CA GLU A 49 -1.55 -3.74 -8.31
C GLU A 49 -0.64 -2.54 -8.15
N TYR A 50 0.52 -2.77 -7.50
CA TYR A 50 1.49 -1.71 -7.29
C TYR A 50 2.24 -1.38 -8.58
N ASN A 51 2.24 -0.10 -8.92
CA ASN A 51 2.99 0.43 -10.06
C ASN A 51 4.20 1.19 -9.54
N GLU A 52 5.39 0.65 -9.75
CA GLU A 52 6.63 1.24 -9.22
C GLU A 52 6.94 2.60 -9.84
N GLU A 53 6.63 2.79 -11.12
CA GLU A 53 6.93 4.05 -11.79
C GLU A 53 6.11 5.20 -11.21
N ARG A 54 4.86 4.93 -10.87
CA ARG A 54 3.98 5.93 -10.30
C ARG A 54 4.01 5.96 -8.79
N ASN A 55 4.60 4.95 -8.18
CA ASN A 55 4.60 4.77 -6.73
C ASN A 55 3.18 4.81 -6.18
N GLN A 56 2.31 4.01 -6.78
CA GLN A 56 0.92 3.91 -6.34
C GLN A 56 0.28 2.61 -6.82
N PHE A 57 -0.81 2.22 -6.18
CA PHE A 57 -1.61 1.10 -6.64
C PHE A 57 -2.60 1.59 -7.69
N VAL A 58 -2.68 0.86 -8.79
CA VAL A 58 -3.56 1.22 -9.92
C VAL A 58 -4.35 0.03 -10.40
#